data_9208897991b9a07a30d1f5c73222d446
#
_entry.id   9208897991b9a07a30d1f5c73222d446
#
_cell.length_a   1.000
_cell.length_b   1.000
_cell.length_c   1.000
_cell.angle_alpha   90.00
_cell.angle_beta   90.00
_cell.angle_gamma   90.00
#
_symmetry.space_group_name_H-M   'P 1'
#
loop_
_entity.id
_entity.type
_entity.pdbx_description
1 polymer ?
#
loop_
_entity_poly.entity_id
_entity_poly.type
_entity_poly.pdbx_seq_one_letter_code
_entity_poly.pdbx_strand_id
1 'polypeptide(L)'
;TDGGIVVDYDDIEKERNLSYYIAENYKTEGRSEFYEEKDGTEYALSVITEHYFDIFGFEVSKGRLFQNAEYGKDLSDNPPVVLGSDFENDYNIGDLYLDKYEVVGILKSGMKTTFLQGDKSSIVSVDDDVFIPVMSIESMKAQGIDYPTSLIYADDKSDLAAINDYAAENGMNTYNFISADETRQLIDLVSAKADISLIVISSIIIILAVFSMIQSTLLYVRKNIRELLIHMICGASQSDILLRISAEVLIINLVGVVVSSLIFMSLRTTLVFMLTGIATAVIAVVPVMVSIKRKPLIMQIKEEK
;
A
#
# COMPACT_ATOMS: atom_id res chain seq x y z
N THR A 1 -10.25 6.44 32.37
CA THR A 1 -9.95 7.85 32.07
C THR A 1 -9.83 7.96 30.57
N ASP A 2 -10.98 8.21 29.94
CA ASP A 2 -11.08 8.50 28.51
C ASP A 2 -10.44 9.85 28.26
N GLY A 3 -9.23 9.85 27.68
CA GLY A 3 -8.58 11.02 27.16
C GLY A 3 -9.19 11.39 25.81
N GLY A 4 -10.37 11.96 25.82
CA GLY A 4 -10.91 12.61 24.63
C GLY A 4 -10.02 13.78 24.27
N ILE A 5 -9.56 13.85 23.02
CA ILE A 5 -8.90 15.03 22.47
C ILE A 5 -9.95 16.12 22.49
N VAL A 6 -9.80 17.10 23.37
CA VAL A 6 -10.62 18.34 23.32
C VAL A 6 -10.03 19.14 22.17
N VAL A 7 -10.70 19.13 21.02
CA VAL A 7 -10.34 20.01 19.90
C VAL A 7 -10.82 21.41 20.32
N ASP A 8 -9.88 22.35 20.43
CA ASP A 8 -10.20 23.74 20.69
C ASP A 8 -10.73 24.37 19.39
N TYR A 9 -11.97 24.81 19.39
CA TYR A 9 -12.59 25.43 18.20
C TYR A 9 -11.85 26.72 17.76
N ASP A 10 -11.22 27.43 18.69
CA ASP A 10 -10.40 28.60 18.37
C ASP A 10 -9.17 28.22 17.51
N ASP A 11 -8.62 27.03 17.69
CA ASP A 11 -7.49 26.55 16.88
C ASP A 11 -7.92 26.18 15.45
N ILE A 12 -9.10 25.60 15.28
CA ILE A 12 -9.64 25.26 13.94
C ILE A 12 -9.87 26.54 13.11
N GLU A 13 -10.46 27.57 13.71
CA GLU A 13 -10.69 28.82 13.00
C GLU A 13 -9.38 29.52 12.61
N LYS A 14 -8.37 29.46 13.47
CA LYS A 14 -7.04 29.99 13.17
C LYS A 14 -6.36 29.24 12.01
N GLU A 15 -6.40 27.90 12.03
CA GLU A 15 -5.86 27.06 10.95
C GLU A 15 -6.56 27.34 9.63
N ARG A 16 -7.88 27.50 9.65
CA ARG A 16 -8.67 27.86 8.49
C ARG A 16 -8.28 29.23 7.95
N ASN A 17 -8.15 30.24 8.79
CA ASN A 17 -7.72 31.58 8.39
C ASN A 17 -6.31 31.56 7.81
N LEU A 18 -5.40 30.74 8.35
CA LEU A 18 -4.08 30.53 7.79
C LEU A 18 -4.15 29.91 6.38
N SER A 19 -5.02 28.92 6.16
CA SER A 19 -5.17 28.32 4.83
C SER A 19 -5.60 29.33 3.77
N TYR A 20 -6.49 30.25 4.13
CA TYR A 20 -6.88 31.35 3.25
C TYR A 20 -5.75 32.35 3.02
N TYR A 21 -5.01 32.74 4.08
CA TYR A 21 -3.86 33.60 3.94
C TYR A 21 -2.83 33.03 2.98
N ILE A 22 -2.55 31.71 3.10
CA ILE A 22 -1.65 31.01 2.19
C ILE A 22 -2.19 31.04 0.76
N ALA A 23 -3.46 30.73 0.55
CA ALA A 23 -4.09 30.72 -0.77
C ALA A 23 -4.13 32.10 -1.47
N GLU A 24 -4.25 33.17 -0.69
CA GLU A 24 -4.24 34.54 -1.20
C GLU A 24 -2.84 35.02 -1.61
N ASN A 25 -1.78 34.50 -0.99
CA ASN A 25 -0.40 34.95 -1.18
C ASN A 25 0.50 34.01 -1.95
N TYR A 26 0.13 32.73 -2.05
CA TYR A 26 0.94 31.69 -2.67
C TYR A 26 0.13 30.83 -3.64
N LYS A 27 0.78 30.32 -4.69
CA LYS A 27 0.19 29.25 -5.48
C LYS A 27 0.25 27.95 -4.67
N THR A 28 -0.89 27.30 -4.52
CA THR A 28 -1.02 26.08 -3.72
C THR A 28 -1.65 24.95 -4.50
N GLU A 29 -1.33 23.73 -4.13
CA GLU A 29 -2.01 22.53 -4.58
C GLU A 29 -2.29 21.62 -3.38
N GLY A 30 -3.40 20.90 -3.44
CA GLY A 30 -3.73 20.00 -2.35
C GLY A 30 -5.16 19.51 -2.34
N ARG A 31 -5.49 18.92 -1.19
CA ARG A 31 -6.81 18.41 -0.83
C ARG A 31 -7.16 18.91 0.56
N SER A 32 -8.37 19.32 0.76
CA SER A 32 -9.00 19.52 2.06
C SER A 32 -10.30 18.73 2.13
N GLU A 33 -10.75 18.42 3.32
CA GLU A 33 -11.98 17.65 3.53
C GLU A 33 -13.00 18.50 4.28
N PHE A 34 -14.27 18.33 3.95
CA PHE A 34 -15.37 18.84 4.72
C PHE A 34 -16.51 17.80 4.74
N TYR A 35 -17.44 17.99 5.65
CA TYR A 35 -18.56 17.09 5.84
C TYR A 35 -19.86 17.79 5.47
N GLU A 36 -20.70 17.11 4.70
CA GLU A 36 -22.04 17.55 4.35
C GLU A 36 -23.06 16.58 4.97
N GLU A 37 -24.06 17.13 5.64
CA GLU A 37 -25.10 16.33 6.27
C GLU A 37 -26.29 16.16 5.34
N LYS A 38 -26.76 14.93 5.15
CA LYS A 38 -28.00 14.60 4.46
C LYS A 38 -28.73 13.50 5.22
N ASP A 39 -30.00 13.72 5.54
CA ASP A 39 -30.87 12.76 6.24
C ASP A 39 -30.26 12.26 7.56
N GLY A 40 -29.52 13.10 8.29
CA GLY A 40 -28.87 12.76 9.57
C GLY A 40 -27.58 11.91 9.40
N THR A 41 -27.07 11.80 8.19
CA THR A 41 -25.80 11.13 7.87
C THR A 41 -24.79 12.14 7.35
N GLU A 42 -23.58 12.12 7.92
CA GLU A 42 -22.46 12.94 7.46
C GLU A 42 -21.72 12.23 6.31
N TYR A 43 -21.46 12.98 5.24
CA TYR A 43 -20.71 12.53 4.07
C TYR A 43 -19.44 13.36 3.93
N ALA A 44 -18.30 12.69 3.86
CA ALA A 44 -17.02 13.35 3.62
C ALA A 44 -16.87 13.69 2.13
N LEU A 45 -16.55 14.96 1.84
CA LEU A 45 -16.23 15.43 0.51
C LEU A 45 -14.83 16.05 0.51
N SER A 46 -14.10 15.81 -0.55
CA SER A 46 -12.73 16.28 -0.74
C SER A 46 -12.69 17.42 -1.75
N VAL A 47 -12.32 18.60 -1.29
CA VAL A 47 -12.04 19.73 -2.16
C VAL A 47 -10.62 19.61 -2.67
N ILE A 48 -10.42 19.72 -3.99
CA ILE A 48 -9.11 19.58 -4.62
C ILE A 48 -8.79 20.76 -5.54
N THR A 49 -7.51 21.07 -5.64
CA THR A 49 -6.98 22.07 -6.56
C THR A 49 -6.83 21.55 -7.99
N GLU A 50 -6.56 22.46 -8.94
CA GLU A 50 -6.58 22.20 -10.38
C GLU A 50 -5.66 21.05 -10.83
N HIS A 51 -4.46 20.96 -10.26
CA HIS A 51 -3.47 19.94 -10.69
C HIS A 51 -3.41 18.71 -9.79
N TYR A 52 -4.32 18.58 -8.82
CA TYR A 52 -4.30 17.49 -7.87
C TYR A 52 -4.38 16.10 -8.56
N PHE A 53 -5.29 15.94 -9.49
CA PHE A 53 -5.44 14.69 -10.23
C PHE A 53 -4.21 14.35 -11.10
N ASP A 54 -3.58 15.36 -11.69
CA ASP A 54 -2.37 15.19 -12.52
C ASP A 54 -1.16 14.78 -11.67
N ILE A 55 -1.00 15.37 -10.47
CA ILE A 55 0.09 15.06 -9.53
C ILE A 55 0.07 13.57 -9.15
N PHE A 56 -1.11 13.01 -8.93
CA PHE A 56 -1.26 11.60 -8.53
C PHE A 56 -1.57 10.66 -9.69
N GLY A 57 -1.69 11.18 -10.92
CA GLY A 57 -1.94 10.40 -12.13
C GLY A 57 -3.29 9.67 -12.11
N PHE A 58 -4.34 10.34 -11.65
CA PHE A 58 -5.68 9.76 -11.57
C PHE A 58 -6.29 9.59 -12.96
N GLU A 59 -6.96 8.46 -13.14
CA GLU A 59 -7.67 8.12 -14.37
C GLU A 59 -9.12 7.75 -14.07
N VAL A 60 -10.02 8.07 -15.01
CA VAL A 60 -11.44 7.71 -14.90
C VAL A 60 -11.74 6.37 -15.56
N SER A 61 -12.69 5.63 -14.98
CA SER A 61 -13.34 4.47 -15.62
C SER A 61 -14.51 4.92 -16.52
N LYS A 62 -15.23 5.96 -16.07
CA LYS A 62 -16.38 6.54 -16.80
C LYS A 62 -16.32 8.06 -16.71
N GLY A 63 -16.79 8.76 -17.75
CA GLY A 63 -16.91 10.21 -17.76
C GLY A 63 -15.56 10.91 -17.94
N ARG A 64 -15.35 11.99 -17.19
CA ARG A 64 -14.16 12.87 -17.27
C ARG A 64 -13.73 13.37 -15.90
N LEU A 65 -12.48 13.83 -15.81
CA LEU A 65 -12.02 14.67 -14.70
C LEU A 65 -12.55 16.10 -14.84
N PHE A 66 -12.31 16.92 -13.82
CA PHE A 66 -12.70 18.34 -13.87
C PHE A 66 -11.97 19.11 -14.97
N GLN A 67 -12.64 20.09 -15.51
CA GLN A 67 -12.05 21.05 -16.47
C GLN A 67 -11.53 22.28 -15.73
N ASN A 68 -10.48 22.92 -16.24
CA ASN A 68 -9.89 24.11 -15.63
C ASN A 68 -10.92 25.22 -15.36
N ALA A 69 -11.97 25.30 -16.20
CA ALA A 69 -13.04 26.26 -16.04
C ALA A 69 -13.97 25.97 -14.83
N GLU A 70 -13.88 24.83 -14.19
CA GLU A 70 -14.70 24.41 -13.05
C GLU A 70 -14.05 24.75 -11.70
N TYR A 71 -12.76 25.05 -11.69
CA TYR A 71 -12.03 25.47 -10.49
C TYR A 71 -12.16 26.97 -10.20
N GLY A 72 -12.09 27.34 -8.93
CA GLY A 72 -12.07 28.73 -8.47
C GLY A 72 -13.39 29.49 -8.67
N LYS A 73 -14.48 28.79 -8.95
CA LYS A 73 -15.79 29.39 -9.14
C LYS A 73 -16.68 29.21 -7.93
N ASP A 74 -17.67 30.09 -7.83
CA ASP A 74 -18.77 29.89 -6.90
C ASP A 74 -19.59 28.68 -7.31
N LEU A 75 -20.20 28.02 -6.31
CA LEU A 75 -21.03 26.86 -6.56
C LEU A 75 -22.16 27.21 -7.54
N SER A 76 -22.23 26.44 -8.63
CA SER A 76 -23.41 26.41 -9.51
C SER A 76 -24.55 25.69 -8.79
N ASP A 77 -25.76 25.71 -9.39
CA ASP A 77 -26.91 24.96 -8.85
C ASP A 77 -26.59 23.46 -8.66
N ASN A 78 -25.78 22.86 -9.57
CA ASN A 78 -25.31 21.48 -9.49
C ASN A 78 -23.79 21.47 -9.75
N PRO A 79 -22.95 21.64 -8.70
CA PRO A 79 -21.50 21.60 -8.87
C PRO A 79 -21.03 20.20 -9.27
N PRO A 80 -19.99 20.10 -10.13
CA PRO A 80 -19.51 18.81 -10.60
C PRO A 80 -18.83 18.01 -9.48
N VAL A 81 -19.00 16.69 -9.51
CA VAL A 81 -18.35 15.75 -8.60
C VAL A 81 -17.70 14.62 -9.37
N VAL A 82 -16.52 14.16 -8.92
CA VAL A 82 -15.86 12.95 -9.36
C VAL A 82 -15.87 11.96 -8.20
N LEU A 83 -16.41 10.76 -8.43
CA LEU A 83 -16.55 9.72 -7.43
C LEU A 83 -15.42 8.70 -7.52
N GLY A 84 -15.07 8.06 -6.42
CA GLY A 84 -14.21 6.90 -6.38
C GLY A 84 -14.86 5.66 -7.02
N SER A 85 -14.08 4.62 -7.21
CA SER A 85 -14.54 3.41 -7.94
C SER A 85 -15.63 2.63 -7.24
N ASP A 86 -15.77 2.73 -5.92
CA ASP A 86 -16.78 2.00 -5.15
C ASP A 86 -18.21 2.45 -5.50
N PHE A 87 -18.34 3.67 -6.04
CA PHE A 87 -19.61 4.23 -6.49
C PHE A 87 -20.02 3.82 -7.94
N GLU A 88 -19.18 3.03 -8.63
CA GLU A 88 -19.36 2.73 -10.06
C GLU A 88 -20.67 1.99 -10.38
N ASN A 89 -21.20 1.22 -9.43
CA ASN A 89 -22.45 0.47 -9.58
C ASN A 89 -23.67 1.25 -9.12
N ASP A 90 -23.50 2.30 -8.33
CA ASP A 90 -24.59 3.04 -7.68
C ASP A 90 -24.95 4.31 -8.46
N TYR A 91 -23.99 4.89 -9.21
CA TYR A 91 -24.15 6.14 -9.93
C TYR A 91 -23.73 6.04 -11.39
N ASN A 92 -24.41 6.82 -12.24
CA ASN A 92 -24.05 7.05 -13.64
C ASN A 92 -23.64 8.51 -13.85
N ILE A 93 -22.96 8.78 -14.97
CA ILE A 93 -22.62 10.14 -15.35
C ILE A 93 -23.91 10.95 -15.60
N GLY A 94 -24.00 12.12 -14.96
CA GLY A 94 -25.17 13.01 -14.97
C GLY A 94 -26.17 12.77 -13.83
N ASP A 95 -26.00 11.72 -13.02
CA ASP A 95 -26.78 11.55 -11.79
C ASP A 95 -26.41 12.62 -10.75
N LEU A 96 -27.27 12.85 -9.76
CA LEU A 96 -26.99 13.77 -8.67
C LEU A 96 -26.55 13.02 -7.42
N TYR A 97 -25.30 13.21 -7.01
CA TYR A 97 -24.81 12.79 -5.71
C TYR A 97 -25.32 13.74 -4.61
N LEU A 98 -25.87 13.21 -3.53
CA LEU A 98 -26.53 13.96 -2.45
C LEU A 98 -27.65 14.92 -2.92
N ASP A 99 -28.29 14.66 -4.08
CA ASP A 99 -29.30 15.49 -4.74
C ASP A 99 -28.81 16.92 -5.10
N LYS A 100 -27.49 17.13 -5.13
CA LYS A 100 -26.88 18.44 -5.29
C LYS A 100 -25.73 18.43 -6.29
N TYR A 101 -24.89 17.41 -6.30
CA TYR A 101 -23.65 17.37 -7.06
C TYR A 101 -23.80 16.52 -8.33
N GLU A 102 -23.53 17.10 -9.50
CA GLU A 102 -23.59 16.36 -10.77
C GLU A 102 -22.37 15.44 -10.93
N VAL A 103 -22.59 14.14 -11.08
CA VAL A 103 -21.53 13.16 -11.31
C VAL A 103 -20.98 13.33 -12.73
N VAL A 104 -19.75 13.85 -12.86
CA VAL A 104 -19.07 14.05 -14.14
C VAL A 104 -18.04 12.99 -14.45
N GLY A 105 -17.58 12.25 -13.45
CA GLY A 105 -16.60 11.19 -13.60
C GLY A 105 -16.62 10.18 -12.46
N ILE A 106 -16.14 8.96 -12.74
CA ILE A 106 -15.90 7.89 -11.78
C ILE A 106 -14.48 7.41 -11.99
N LEU A 107 -13.68 7.35 -10.93
CA LEU A 107 -12.28 6.94 -10.99
C LEU A 107 -12.13 5.46 -11.29
N LYS A 108 -10.99 5.07 -11.84
CA LYS A 108 -10.58 3.66 -11.92
C LYS A 108 -10.27 3.12 -10.52
N SER A 109 -10.58 1.84 -10.31
CA SER A 109 -10.24 1.14 -9.06
C SER A 109 -8.72 1.07 -8.82
N GLY A 110 -8.35 1.19 -7.55
CA GLY A 110 -6.98 1.10 -7.09
C GLY A 110 -6.17 2.38 -7.25
N MET A 111 -6.80 3.52 -7.54
CA MET A 111 -6.15 4.83 -7.47
C MET A 111 -5.74 5.14 -6.03
N LYS A 112 -4.62 5.81 -5.87
CA LYS A 112 -4.05 6.09 -4.55
C LYS A 112 -3.52 7.51 -4.47
N THR A 113 -3.64 8.09 -3.29
CA THR A 113 -3.04 9.37 -2.95
C THR A 113 -2.13 9.24 -1.73
N THR A 114 -1.34 10.26 -1.45
CA THR A 114 -0.61 10.38 -0.20
C THR A 114 -1.38 11.30 0.74
N PHE A 115 -1.60 10.83 1.95
CA PHE A 115 -2.14 11.64 3.02
C PHE A 115 -0.99 12.01 3.97
N LEU A 116 -0.81 13.30 4.20
CA LEU A 116 0.18 13.83 5.13
C LEU A 116 -0.56 14.26 6.40
N GLN A 117 -0.27 13.61 7.51
CA GLN A 117 -0.78 13.98 8.83
C GLN A 117 0.40 14.14 9.79
N GLY A 118 0.79 15.38 10.02
CA GLY A 118 1.96 15.72 10.82
C GLY A 118 3.26 15.17 10.19
N ASP A 119 3.99 14.35 10.94
CA ASP A 119 5.23 13.68 10.52
C ASP A 119 5.03 12.35 9.79
N LYS A 120 3.76 11.93 9.59
CA LYS A 120 3.41 10.65 8.96
C LYS A 120 2.86 10.87 7.58
N SER A 121 3.41 10.15 6.61
CA SER A 121 2.83 9.99 5.29
C SER A 121 2.28 8.58 5.13
N SER A 122 1.05 8.45 4.66
CA SER A 122 0.44 7.18 4.32
C SER A 122 -0.08 7.22 2.88
N ILE A 123 0.06 6.09 2.19
CA ILE A 123 -0.58 5.90 0.88
C ILE A 123 -1.96 5.31 1.17
N VAL A 124 -2.99 6.05 0.78
CA VAL A 124 -4.38 5.65 0.98
C VAL A 124 -5.07 5.41 -0.36
N SER A 125 -6.01 4.47 -0.40
CA SER A 125 -6.91 4.30 -1.53
C SER A 125 -7.90 5.45 -1.57
N VAL A 126 -8.37 5.79 -2.76
CA VAL A 126 -9.42 6.78 -2.99
C VAL A 126 -10.67 6.14 -3.61
N ASP A 127 -10.81 4.84 -3.47
CA ASP A 127 -11.91 4.09 -4.07
C ASP A 127 -13.28 4.51 -3.49
N ASP A 128 -13.34 4.96 -2.24
CA ASP A 128 -14.52 5.46 -1.53
C ASP A 128 -14.59 7.00 -1.41
N ASP A 129 -13.64 7.72 -2.02
CA ASP A 129 -13.57 9.18 -1.94
C ASP A 129 -14.54 9.87 -2.92
N VAL A 130 -14.95 11.08 -2.55
CA VAL A 130 -15.80 11.97 -3.33
C VAL A 130 -15.09 13.31 -3.52
N PHE A 131 -14.80 13.68 -4.75
CA PHE A 131 -14.02 14.88 -5.07
C PHE A 131 -14.89 15.97 -5.66
N ILE A 132 -14.67 17.23 -5.22
CA ILE A 132 -15.20 18.42 -5.83
C ILE A 132 -14.07 19.41 -6.14
N PRO A 133 -14.20 20.25 -7.18
CA PRO A 133 -13.19 21.25 -7.49
C PRO A 133 -13.19 22.36 -6.44
N VAL A 134 -12.00 22.92 -6.15
CA VAL A 134 -11.88 24.07 -5.26
C VAL A 134 -12.74 25.23 -5.75
N MET A 135 -13.44 25.86 -4.83
CA MET A 135 -14.29 27.04 -5.09
C MET A 135 -13.50 28.35 -4.96
N SER A 136 -14.17 29.47 -5.18
CA SER A 136 -13.59 30.78 -4.84
C SER A 136 -13.29 30.87 -3.34
N ILE A 137 -12.25 31.62 -2.97
CA ILE A 137 -11.88 31.82 -1.56
C ILE A 137 -13.05 32.37 -0.75
N GLU A 138 -13.84 33.26 -1.35
CA GLU A 138 -15.03 33.85 -0.72
C GLU A 138 -16.08 32.74 -0.42
N SER A 139 -16.32 31.85 -1.37
CA SER A 139 -17.25 30.73 -1.18
C SER A 139 -16.76 29.75 -0.15
N MET A 140 -15.46 29.42 -0.13
CA MET A 140 -14.84 28.58 0.88
C MET A 140 -14.98 29.18 2.29
N LYS A 141 -14.68 30.49 2.43
CA LYS A 141 -14.86 31.24 3.68
C LYS A 141 -16.31 31.21 4.17
N ALA A 142 -17.27 31.46 3.27
CA ALA A 142 -18.69 31.50 3.61
C ALA A 142 -19.21 30.14 4.12
N GLN A 143 -18.65 29.03 3.64
CA GLN A 143 -19.02 27.67 4.04
C GLN A 143 -18.16 27.13 5.18
N GLY A 144 -17.13 27.84 5.61
CA GLY A 144 -16.21 27.39 6.66
C GLY A 144 -15.37 26.17 6.25
N ILE A 145 -15.01 26.06 4.97
CA ILE A 145 -14.21 24.96 4.40
C ILE A 145 -12.76 25.42 4.28
N ASP A 146 -11.83 24.64 4.78
CA ASP A 146 -10.39 24.94 4.71
C ASP A 146 -9.91 24.92 3.25
N TYR A 147 -9.07 25.89 2.87
CA TYR A 147 -8.51 25.92 1.52
C TYR A 147 -7.40 24.85 1.39
N PRO A 148 -7.34 24.10 0.25
CA PRO A 148 -6.31 23.08 0.05
C PRO A 148 -4.91 23.69 -0.08
N THR A 149 -4.04 23.50 0.92
CA THR A 149 -2.70 24.09 1.00
C THR A 149 -1.60 23.08 1.31
N SER A 150 -1.78 21.82 0.88
CA SER A 150 -0.83 20.76 1.19
C SER A 150 0.54 20.95 0.53
N LEU A 151 0.56 21.56 -0.65
CA LEU A 151 1.77 21.92 -1.40
C LEU A 151 1.77 23.42 -1.65
N ILE A 152 2.87 24.08 -1.37
CA ILE A 152 3.05 25.53 -1.58
C ILE A 152 4.21 25.71 -2.56
N TYR A 153 3.96 26.46 -3.64
CA TYR A 153 5.00 26.80 -4.61
C TYR A 153 5.70 28.06 -4.16
N ALA A 154 7.00 27.94 -3.83
CA ALA A 154 7.88 29.06 -3.48
C ALA A 154 9.25 28.84 -4.13
N ASP A 155 9.89 29.92 -4.50
CA ASP A 155 11.23 29.88 -5.11
C ASP A 155 12.30 29.53 -4.07
N ASP A 156 12.14 30.00 -2.83
CA ASP A 156 13.02 29.71 -1.70
C ASP A 156 12.21 29.48 -0.41
N LYS A 157 12.76 28.71 0.52
CA LYS A 157 12.19 28.53 1.88
C LYS A 157 12.06 29.85 2.65
N SER A 158 12.91 30.84 2.38
CA SER A 158 12.81 32.16 2.97
C SER A 158 11.53 32.91 2.61
N ASP A 159 10.95 32.62 1.43
CA ASP A 159 9.69 33.21 1.00
C ASP A 159 8.51 32.75 1.86
N LEU A 160 8.67 31.60 2.51
CA LEU A 160 7.67 31.01 3.41
C LEU A 160 7.76 31.54 4.84
N ALA A 161 8.73 32.41 5.16
CA ALA A 161 8.88 32.99 6.50
C ALA A 161 7.65 33.80 6.91
N ALA A 162 7.02 34.51 5.95
CA ALA A 162 5.80 35.30 6.19
C ALA A 162 4.63 34.44 6.68
N ILE A 163 4.55 33.17 6.32
CA ILE A 163 3.54 32.25 6.82
C ILE A 163 3.75 31.98 8.32
N ASN A 164 5.00 31.79 8.74
CA ASN A 164 5.35 31.61 10.15
C ASN A 164 5.17 32.91 10.97
N ASP A 165 5.43 34.07 10.37
CA ASP A 165 5.17 35.36 11.02
C ASP A 165 3.66 35.53 11.23
N TYR A 166 2.85 35.26 10.23
CA TYR A 166 1.38 35.26 10.35
C TYR A 166 0.88 34.28 11.41
N ALA A 167 1.41 33.05 11.42
CA ALA A 167 1.05 32.04 12.40
C ALA A 167 1.40 32.51 13.84
N ALA A 168 2.60 33.08 14.04
CA ALA A 168 3.04 33.59 15.34
C ALA A 168 2.17 34.77 15.82
N GLU A 169 1.82 35.70 14.93
CA GLU A 169 0.93 36.86 15.23
C GLU A 169 -0.47 36.40 15.68
N ASN A 170 -0.94 35.26 15.18
CA ASN A 170 -2.23 34.65 15.53
C ASN A 170 -2.14 33.61 16.66
N GLY A 171 -0.98 33.48 17.31
CA GLY A 171 -0.78 32.57 18.45
C GLY A 171 -0.76 31.10 18.08
N MET A 172 -0.40 30.78 16.82
CA MET A 172 -0.26 29.42 16.33
C MET A 172 1.21 28.95 16.42
N ASN A 173 1.41 27.66 16.33
CA ASN A 173 2.75 27.07 16.25
C ASN A 173 3.41 27.39 14.90
N THR A 174 4.76 27.43 14.89
CA THR A 174 5.52 27.59 13.65
C THR A 174 5.48 26.30 12.80
N TYR A 175 5.37 26.47 11.49
CA TYR A 175 5.35 25.39 10.52
C TYR A 175 6.75 25.09 10.00
N ASN A 176 7.07 23.82 9.85
CA ASN A 176 8.32 23.39 9.24
C ASN A 176 8.06 22.97 7.79
N PHE A 177 8.56 23.78 6.84
CA PHE A 177 8.41 23.49 5.42
C PHE A 177 9.48 22.51 4.94
N ILE A 178 9.05 21.42 4.32
CA ILE A 178 9.91 20.39 3.75
C ILE A 178 9.85 20.52 2.23
N SER A 179 11.01 20.61 1.56
CA SER A 179 11.03 20.68 0.10
C SER A 179 10.59 19.34 -0.52
N ALA A 180 10.10 19.39 -1.77
CA ALA A 180 9.72 18.20 -2.51
C ALA A 180 10.91 17.20 -2.66
N ASP A 181 12.11 17.73 -2.82
CA ASP A 181 13.33 16.90 -2.92
C ASP A 181 13.70 16.26 -1.57
N GLU A 182 13.58 16.98 -0.46
CA GLU A 182 13.77 16.43 0.89
C GLU A 182 12.72 15.34 1.17
N THR A 183 11.46 15.59 0.80
CA THR A 183 10.37 14.60 0.94
C THR A 183 10.66 13.34 0.13
N ARG A 184 11.11 13.48 -1.13
CA ARG A 184 11.50 12.36 -1.98
C ARG A 184 12.65 11.56 -1.36
N GLN A 185 13.70 12.22 -0.87
CA GLN A 185 14.82 11.55 -0.19
C GLN A 185 14.37 10.81 1.06
N LEU A 186 13.46 11.38 1.86
CA LEU A 186 12.90 10.71 3.03
C LEU A 186 12.08 9.47 2.64
N ILE A 187 11.25 9.55 1.60
CA ILE A 187 10.47 8.42 1.10
C ILE A 187 11.40 7.32 0.59
N ASP A 188 12.43 7.66 -0.18
CA ASP A 188 13.41 6.71 -0.70
C ASP A 188 14.18 6.02 0.45
N LEU A 189 14.54 6.77 1.49
CA LEU A 189 15.23 6.24 2.67
C LEU A 189 14.34 5.30 3.49
N VAL A 190 13.07 5.65 3.68
CA VAL A 190 12.10 4.82 4.41
C VAL A 190 11.78 3.56 3.62
N SER A 191 11.58 3.69 2.29
CA SER A 191 11.33 2.56 1.39
C SER A 191 12.53 1.59 1.38
N ALA A 192 13.75 2.11 1.25
CA ALA A 192 14.95 1.28 1.28
C ALA A 192 15.11 0.53 2.62
N LYS A 193 14.80 1.17 3.75
CA LYS A 193 14.84 0.50 5.08
C LYS A 193 13.76 -0.58 5.19
N ALA A 194 12.55 -0.31 4.69
CA ALA A 194 11.46 -1.30 4.66
C ALA A 194 11.84 -2.51 3.81
N ASP A 195 12.40 -2.28 2.62
CA ASP A 195 12.86 -3.33 1.71
C ASP A 195 13.96 -4.19 2.36
N ILE A 196 14.94 -3.59 3.00
CA ILE A 196 16.01 -4.31 3.72
C ILE A 196 15.41 -5.18 4.83
N SER A 197 14.48 -4.66 5.63
CA SER A 197 13.86 -5.42 6.72
C SER A 197 13.05 -6.60 6.19
N LEU A 198 12.31 -6.43 5.09
CA LEU A 198 11.58 -7.50 4.41
C LEU A 198 12.51 -8.58 3.86
N ILE A 199 13.64 -8.19 3.26
CA ILE A 199 14.66 -9.12 2.76
C ILE A 199 15.24 -9.95 3.91
N VAL A 200 15.58 -9.32 5.05
CA VAL A 200 16.13 -10.01 6.22
C VAL A 200 15.12 -11.01 6.78
N ILE A 201 13.87 -10.59 7.01
CA ILE A 201 12.80 -11.47 7.53
C ILE A 201 12.55 -12.63 6.57
N SER A 202 12.42 -12.35 5.28
CA SER A 202 12.22 -13.40 4.25
C SER A 202 13.38 -14.39 4.21
N SER A 203 14.61 -13.91 4.35
CA SER A 203 15.80 -14.77 4.38
C SER A 203 15.79 -15.71 5.58
N ILE A 204 15.42 -15.23 6.76
CA ILE A 204 15.29 -16.06 7.98
C ILE A 204 14.20 -17.12 7.79
N ILE A 205 13.03 -16.75 7.22
CA ILE A 205 11.94 -17.70 6.97
C ILE A 205 12.40 -18.80 5.99
N ILE A 206 13.10 -18.45 4.91
CA ILE A 206 13.63 -19.40 3.94
C ILE A 206 14.61 -20.36 4.60
N ILE A 207 15.54 -19.88 5.41
CA ILE A 207 16.51 -20.70 6.14
C ILE A 207 15.79 -21.71 7.06
N LEU A 208 14.79 -21.25 7.82
CA LEU A 208 14.01 -22.12 8.70
C LEU A 208 13.21 -23.17 7.92
N ALA A 209 12.64 -22.79 6.78
CA ALA A 209 11.90 -23.69 5.89
C ALA A 209 12.82 -24.79 5.33
N VAL A 210 14.01 -24.42 4.83
CA VAL A 210 15.02 -25.39 4.34
C VAL A 210 15.44 -26.34 5.45
N PHE A 211 15.72 -25.81 6.64
CA PHE A 211 16.12 -26.63 7.79
C PHE A 211 15.01 -27.61 8.19
N SER A 212 13.76 -27.17 8.25
CA SER A 212 12.59 -28.00 8.54
C SER A 212 12.42 -29.10 7.48
N MET A 213 12.61 -28.76 6.20
CA MET A 213 12.52 -29.73 5.10
C MET A 213 13.62 -30.80 5.18
N ILE A 214 14.86 -30.42 5.49
CA ILE A 214 15.96 -31.36 5.72
C ILE A 214 15.62 -32.34 6.87
N GLN A 215 15.16 -31.82 8.00
CA GLN A 215 14.77 -32.61 9.16
C GLN A 215 13.64 -33.62 8.83
N SER A 216 12.60 -33.13 8.16
CA SER A 216 11.46 -33.95 7.73
C SER A 216 11.89 -35.05 6.79
N THR A 217 12.75 -34.76 5.81
CA THR A 217 13.24 -35.78 4.85
C THR A 217 14.13 -36.82 5.51
N LEU A 218 15.01 -36.41 6.44
CA LEU A 218 15.82 -37.33 7.20
C LEU A 218 14.98 -38.25 8.10
N LEU A 219 13.95 -37.72 8.74
CA LEU A 219 13.00 -38.47 9.55
C LEU A 219 12.22 -39.47 8.70
N TYR A 220 11.76 -39.05 7.51
CA TYR A 220 11.09 -39.93 6.55
C TYR A 220 11.97 -41.13 6.16
N VAL A 221 13.23 -40.89 5.82
CA VAL A 221 14.19 -41.97 5.48
C VAL A 221 14.37 -42.92 6.65
N ARG A 222 14.55 -42.41 7.87
CA ARG A 222 14.71 -43.28 9.07
C ARG A 222 13.44 -44.09 9.33
N LYS A 223 12.26 -43.48 9.24
CA LYS A 223 10.98 -44.16 9.47
C LYS A 223 10.73 -45.30 8.45
N ASN A 224 11.10 -45.08 7.18
CA ASN A 224 10.81 -46.00 6.08
C ASN A 224 12.04 -46.85 5.67
N ILE A 225 13.08 -46.89 6.50
CA ILE A 225 14.34 -47.55 6.16
C ILE A 225 14.16 -49.05 5.78
N ARG A 226 13.23 -49.76 6.41
CA ARG A 226 12.93 -51.15 6.09
C ARG A 226 12.31 -51.32 4.70
N GLU A 227 11.38 -50.45 4.32
CA GLU A 227 10.76 -50.44 2.98
C GLU A 227 11.81 -50.14 1.90
N LEU A 228 12.65 -49.13 2.14
CA LEU A 228 13.72 -48.74 1.22
C LEU A 228 14.73 -49.89 1.01
N LEU A 229 15.05 -50.66 2.07
CA LEU A 229 15.89 -51.84 1.97
C LEU A 229 15.26 -52.98 1.19
N ILE A 230 13.95 -53.23 1.35
CA ILE A 230 13.24 -54.23 0.55
C ILE A 230 13.36 -53.89 -0.93
N HIS A 231 13.17 -52.60 -1.30
CA HIS A 231 13.36 -52.15 -2.69
C HIS A 231 14.80 -52.44 -3.19
N MET A 232 15.82 -52.19 -2.36
CA MET A 232 17.22 -52.49 -2.72
C MET A 232 17.46 -54.01 -2.90
N ILE A 233 16.89 -54.86 -2.03
CA ILE A 233 17.00 -56.30 -2.15
C ILE A 233 16.32 -56.80 -3.44
N CYS A 234 15.22 -56.14 -3.84
CA CYS A 234 14.53 -56.41 -5.10
C CYS A 234 15.23 -55.84 -6.34
N GLY A 235 16.45 -55.25 -6.19
CA GLY A 235 17.28 -54.79 -7.29
C GLY A 235 17.26 -53.29 -7.57
N ALA A 236 16.60 -52.47 -6.75
CA ALA A 236 16.66 -51.03 -6.88
C ALA A 236 18.05 -50.50 -6.52
N SER A 237 18.58 -49.60 -7.34
CA SER A 237 19.85 -48.92 -7.07
C SER A 237 19.69 -47.84 -6.01
N GLN A 238 20.78 -47.40 -5.40
CA GLN A 238 20.77 -46.23 -4.50
C GLN A 238 20.26 -44.98 -5.21
N SER A 239 20.51 -44.83 -6.51
CA SER A 239 20.01 -43.72 -7.33
C SER A 239 18.48 -43.73 -7.47
N ASP A 240 17.87 -44.93 -7.58
CA ASP A 240 16.41 -45.05 -7.69
C ASP A 240 15.71 -44.61 -6.39
N ILE A 241 16.31 -44.97 -5.24
CA ILE A 241 15.83 -44.53 -3.93
C ILE A 241 15.95 -42.98 -3.79
N LEU A 242 17.07 -42.42 -4.17
CA LEU A 242 17.27 -40.96 -4.15
C LEU A 242 16.31 -40.26 -5.08
N LEU A 243 16.06 -40.78 -6.27
CA LEU A 243 15.10 -40.25 -7.22
C LEU A 243 13.68 -40.24 -6.62
N ARG A 244 13.26 -41.30 -5.97
CA ARG A 244 11.97 -41.38 -5.28
C ARG A 244 11.83 -40.33 -4.20
N ILE A 245 12.82 -40.21 -3.31
CA ILE A 245 12.82 -39.17 -2.24
C ILE A 245 12.79 -37.74 -2.83
N SER A 246 13.58 -37.52 -3.89
CA SER A 246 13.61 -36.25 -4.58
C SER A 246 12.26 -35.88 -5.20
N ALA A 247 11.58 -36.89 -5.79
CA ALA A 247 10.26 -36.70 -6.38
C ALA A 247 9.21 -36.31 -5.31
N GLU A 248 9.23 -36.96 -4.14
CA GLU A 248 8.33 -36.63 -3.03
C GLU A 248 8.55 -35.17 -2.54
N VAL A 249 9.81 -34.77 -2.35
CA VAL A 249 10.17 -33.38 -1.96
C VAL A 249 9.72 -32.40 -3.02
N LEU A 250 9.87 -32.69 -4.30
CA LEU A 250 9.41 -31.83 -5.40
C LEU A 250 7.88 -31.71 -5.44
N ILE A 251 7.14 -32.79 -5.19
CA ILE A 251 5.68 -32.75 -5.15
C ILE A 251 5.20 -31.82 -4.03
N ILE A 252 5.79 -31.90 -2.84
CA ILE A 252 5.44 -31.01 -1.71
C ILE A 252 5.70 -29.55 -2.07
N ASN A 253 6.85 -29.25 -2.71
CA ASN A 253 7.14 -27.91 -3.16
C ASN A 253 6.17 -27.41 -4.24
N LEU A 254 5.79 -28.28 -5.18
CA LEU A 254 4.83 -27.95 -6.23
C LEU A 254 3.47 -27.54 -5.64
N VAL A 255 3.00 -28.25 -4.62
CA VAL A 255 1.77 -27.88 -3.90
C VAL A 255 1.91 -26.46 -3.29
N GLY A 256 3.04 -26.16 -2.67
CA GLY A 256 3.33 -24.83 -2.13
C GLY A 256 3.31 -23.74 -3.21
N VAL A 257 3.91 -24.00 -4.39
CA VAL A 257 3.89 -23.06 -5.52
C VAL A 257 2.47 -22.84 -6.03
N VAL A 258 1.67 -23.89 -6.16
CA VAL A 258 0.27 -23.78 -6.61
C VAL A 258 -0.55 -22.93 -5.64
N VAL A 259 -0.44 -23.18 -4.34
CA VAL A 259 -1.14 -22.40 -3.31
C VAL A 259 -0.71 -20.92 -3.36
N SER A 260 0.60 -20.66 -3.46
CA SER A 260 1.13 -19.29 -3.56
C SER A 260 0.66 -18.59 -4.83
N SER A 261 0.58 -19.27 -5.97
CA SER A 261 0.13 -18.70 -7.22
C SER A 261 -1.36 -18.32 -7.21
N LEU A 262 -2.18 -19.08 -6.48
CA LEU A 262 -3.60 -18.77 -6.28
C LEU A 262 -3.81 -17.52 -5.40
N ILE A 263 -2.92 -17.31 -4.43
CA ILE A 263 -3.00 -16.14 -3.52
C ILE A 263 -2.56 -14.86 -4.24
N PHE A 264 -1.47 -14.91 -4.98
CA PHE A 264 -0.85 -13.69 -5.54
C PHE A 264 -1.28 -13.37 -6.99
N MET A 265 -1.92 -14.28 -7.69
CA MET A 265 -2.48 -14.13 -9.05
C MET A 265 -1.56 -13.42 -10.08
N SER A 266 -0.25 -13.42 -9.87
CA SER A 266 0.75 -12.77 -10.70
C SER A 266 1.72 -13.79 -11.30
N LEU A 267 1.84 -13.78 -12.64
CA LEU A 267 2.76 -14.66 -13.36
C LEU A 267 4.23 -14.46 -12.91
N ARG A 268 4.65 -13.22 -12.69
CA ARG A 268 6.02 -12.89 -12.24
C ARG A 268 6.30 -13.48 -10.86
N THR A 269 5.37 -13.35 -9.94
CA THR A 269 5.48 -13.87 -8.57
C THR A 269 5.51 -15.40 -8.57
N THR A 270 4.66 -16.04 -9.39
CA THR A 270 4.63 -17.50 -9.56
C THR A 270 5.97 -18.06 -10.06
N LEU A 271 6.61 -17.41 -11.03
CA LEU A 271 7.93 -17.80 -11.53
C LEU A 271 9.01 -17.72 -10.45
N VAL A 272 8.99 -16.67 -9.62
CA VAL A 272 9.93 -16.52 -8.50
C VAL A 272 9.72 -17.62 -7.47
N PHE A 273 8.49 -17.92 -7.08
CA PHE A 273 8.19 -19.03 -6.15
C PHE A 273 8.59 -20.40 -6.72
N MET A 274 8.39 -20.61 -8.01
CA MET A 274 8.80 -21.85 -8.68
C MET A 274 10.33 -22.04 -8.62
N LEU A 275 11.09 -21.00 -8.95
CA LEU A 275 12.56 -21.03 -8.90
C LEU A 275 13.08 -21.22 -7.47
N THR A 276 12.54 -20.53 -6.50
CA THR A 276 12.91 -20.70 -5.09
C THR A 276 12.52 -22.06 -4.55
N GLY A 277 11.37 -22.60 -4.94
CA GLY A 277 10.93 -23.96 -4.58
C GLY A 277 11.88 -25.05 -5.13
N ILE A 278 12.30 -24.94 -6.39
CA ILE A 278 13.28 -25.86 -6.98
C ILE A 278 14.63 -25.76 -6.24
N ALA A 279 15.12 -24.55 -5.97
CA ALA A 279 16.37 -24.34 -5.27
C ALA A 279 16.35 -24.94 -3.85
N THR A 280 15.28 -24.70 -3.11
CA THR A 280 15.10 -25.26 -1.74
C THR A 280 15.01 -26.79 -1.76
N ALA A 281 14.32 -27.39 -2.75
CA ALA A 281 14.24 -28.84 -2.91
C ALA A 281 15.62 -29.46 -3.17
N VAL A 282 16.41 -28.87 -4.06
CA VAL A 282 17.78 -29.34 -4.36
C VAL A 282 18.64 -29.27 -3.10
N ILE A 283 18.61 -28.15 -2.36
CA ILE A 283 19.39 -27.97 -1.12
C ILE A 283 18.97 -29.03 -0.05
N ALA A 284 17.66 -29.32 0.06
CA ALA A 284 17.17 -30.28 1.05
C ALA A 284 17.57 -31.74 0.75
N VAL A 285 17.70 -32.11 -0.52
CA VAL A 285 18.09 -33.49 -0.93
C VAL A 285 19.57 -33.73 -0.73
N VAL A 286 20.45 -32.75 -0.83
CA VAL A 286 21.91 -32.92 -0.71
C VAL A 286 22.34 -33.59 0.61
N PRO A 287 21.90 -33.16 1.80
CA PRO A 287 22.28 -33.82 3.07
C PRO A 287 21.80 -35.28 3.14
N VAL A 288 20.63 -35.55 2.58
CA VAL A 288 20.08 -36.91 2.52
C VAL A 288 20.95 -37.81 1.63
N MET A 289 21.35 -37.31 0.47
CA MET A 289 22.26 -38.01 -0.44
C MET A 289 23.60 -38.28 0.22
N VAL A 290 24.17 -37.33 0.95
CA VAL A 290 25.42 -37.51 1.70
C VAL A 290 25.25 -38.53 2.83
N SER A 291 24.13 -38.51 3.54
CA SER A 291 23.83 -39.48 4.61
C SER A 291 23.74 -40.90 4.09
N ILE A 292 23.04 -41.13 2.97
CA ILE A 292 22.89 -42.44 2.36
C ILE A 292 24.24 -42.95 1.79
N LYS A 293 25.06 -42.07 1.20
CA LYS A 293 26.39 -42.48 0.68
C LYS A 293 27.41 -42.75 1.78
N ARG A 294 27.38 -42.02 2.91
CA ARG A 294 28.35 -42.18 4.00
C ARG A 294 28.07 -43.40 4.89
N LYS A 295 26.81 -43.72 5.17
CA LYS A 295 26.42 -44.91 5.94
C LYS A 295 25.47 -45.73 5.05
N PRO A 296 25.92 -46.81 4.44
CA PRO A 296 25.02 -47.67 3.68
C PRO A 296 23.86 -48.09 4.58
N LEU A 297 22.65 -48.06 4.04
CA LEU A 297 21.37 -48.31 4.73
C LEU A 297 21.40 -49.58 5.61
N ILE A 298 22.20 -50.57 5.23
CA ILE A 298 22.38 -51.80 5.98
C ILE A 298 23.07 -51.62 7.35
N MET A 299 23.97 -50.63 7.49
CA MET A 299 24.62 -50.33 8.79
C MET A 299 23.70 -49.54 9.74
N GLN A 300 22.76 -48.78 9.25
CA GLN A 300 21.84 -48.00 10.08
C GLN A 300 20.87 -48.90 10.89
N ILE A 301 20.50 -50.06 10.37
CA ILE A 301 19.67 -51.03 11.09
C ILE A 301 20.42 -51.71 12.25
N LYS A 302 21.74 -51.83 12.16
CA LYS A 302 22.55 -52.47 13.20
C LYS A 302 22.74 -51.59 14.43
N GLU A 303 22.55 -50.26 14.27
CA GLU A 303 22.63 -49.30 15.37
C GLU A 303 21.27 -49.10 16.10
N GLU A 304 20.14 -49.57 15.54
CA GLU A 304 18.80 -49.49 16.16
C GLU A 304 18.42 -50.74 17.04
N LYS A 305 19.33 -51.70 17.20
CA LYS A 305 19.21 -52.80 18.15
C LYS A 305 20.09 -52.56 19.37
#